data_d1b913e0b3c41f8e5521c7eb9d91589c
#
_entry.id   d1b913e0b3c41f8e5521c7eb9d91589c
#
_cell.length_a   1.000
_cell.length_b   1.000
_cell.length_c   1.000
_cell.angle_alpha   90.00
_cell.angle_beta   90.00
_cell.angle_gamma   90.00
#
_symmetry.space_group_name_H-M   'P 1'
#
loop_
_entity.id
_entity.type
_entity.pdbx_description
1 polymer ?
#
loop_
_entity_poly.entity_id
_entity_poly.type
_entity_poly.pdbx_seq_one_letter_code
_entity_poly.pdbx_strand_id
1 'polypeptide(L)'
;MKANLYNQAMINVIQRISHPISIKTIDAFLAPKKYYRYLKHKTIVVRHLEFKKEDMSPAMMCAKILSQYAYLQYYQNMCDSLEITLPRGFNILANDAGCLLVKKYGQDILEKVSKTNFPNYKQILERV
;
A
#
# COMPACT_ATOMS: atom_id res chain seq x y z
N MET A 1 6.45 6.47 4.69
CA MET A 1 5.36 6.70 5.68
C MET A 1 4.02 6.75 4.97
N LYS A 2 2.96 6.13 5.53
CA LYS A 2 1.65 5.91 4.88
C LYS A 2 1.00 7.20 4.33
N ALA A 3 1.04 8.32 5.09
CA ALA A 3 0.50 9.60 4.63
C ALA A 3 1.13 10.10 3.31
N ASN A 4 2.43 9.92 3.13
CA ASN A 4 3.11 10.31 1.88
C ASN A 4 2.61 9.50 0.68
N LEU A 5 2.40 8.20 0.86
CA LEU A 5 1.88 7.33 -0.21
C LEU A 5 0.47 7.73 -0.61
N TYR A 6 -0.40 8.00 0.37
CA TYR A 6 -1.77 8.46 0.10
C TYR A 6 -1.79 9.82 -0.61
N ASN A 7 -0.97 10.78 -0.15
CA ASN A 7 -0.87 12.08 -0.81
C ASN A 7 -0.40 11.94 -2.27
N GLN A 8 0.62 11.13 -2.53
CA GLN A 8 1.12 10.89 -3.88
C GLN A 8 0.09 10.19 -4.77
N ALA A 9 -0.58 9.18 -4.23
CA ALA A 9 -1.65 8.49 -4.96
C ALA A 9 -2.78 9.45 -5.35
N MET A 10 -3.20 10.33 -4.44
CA MET A 10 -4.22 11.34 -4.71
C MET A 10 -3.76 12.36 -5.76
N ILE A 11 -2.51 12.83 -5.71
CA ILE A 11 -1.95 13.72 -6.75
C ILE A 11 -2.05 13.04 -8.10
N ASN A 12 -1.59 11.79 -8.21
CA ASN A 12 -1.60 11.04 -9.46
C ASN A 12 -3.02 10.84 -10.02
N VAL A 13 -4.00 10.58 -9.15
CA VAL A 13 -5.41 10.45 -9.57
C VAL A 13 -5.97 11.79 -10.02
N ILE A 14 -5.78 12.85 -9.23
CA ILE A 14 -6.29 14.19 -9.54
C ILE A 14 -5.76 14.70 -10.89
N GLN A 15 -4.47 14.48 -11.18
CA GLN A 15 -3.86 14.90 -12.44
C GLN A 15 -4.43 14.19 -13.68
N ARG A 16 -5.09 13.05 -13.51
CA ARG A 16 -5.71 12.29 -14.59
C ARG A 16 -7.19 12.59 -14.79
N ILE A 17 -7.78 13.38 -13.89
CA ILE A 17 -9.19 13.75 -13.97
C ILE A 17 -9.31 15.07 -14.72
N SER A 18 -10.04 15.08 -15.83
CA SER A 18 -10.28 16.26 -16.67
C SER A 18 -11.45 17.12 -16.21
N HIS A 19 -12.23 16.66 -15.24
CA HIS A 19 -13.43 17.36 -14.76
C HIS A 19 -13.17 18.02 -13.40
N PRO A 20 -13.91 19.09 -13.05
CA PRO A 20 -13.82 19.72 -11.74
C PRO A 20 -14.12 18.74 -10.62
N ILE A 21 -13.28 18.75 -9.59
CA ILE A 21 -13.44 17.89 -8.41
C ILE A 21 -14.00 18.75 -7.28
N SER A 22 -15.27 18.53 -6.90
CA SER A 22 -15.92 19.24 -5.81
C SER A 22 -15.51 18.72 -4.43
N ILE A 23 -15.46 17.41 -4.26
CA ILE A 23 -15.18 16.76 -2.98
C ILE A 23 -14.06 15.72 -3.16
N LYS A 24 -13.11 15.72 -2.22
CA LYS A 24 -12.04 14.73 -2.13
C LYS A 24 -12.14 14.03 -0.79
N THR A 25 -12.52 12.77 -0.78
CA THR A 25 -12.68 11.98 0.43
C THR A 25 -11.53 10.99 0.59
N ILE A 26 -11.07 10.81 1.82
CA ILE A 26 -10.04 9.84 2.19
C ILE A 26 -10.50 9.01 3.37
N ASP A 27 -10.15 7.74 3.39
CA ASP A 27 -10.38 6.88 4.56
C ASP A 27 -9.58 7.39 5.77
N ALA A 28 -10.24 7.56 6.90
CA ALA A 28 -9.69 8.18 8.10
C ALA A 28 -8.78 7.23 8.89
N PHE A 29 -7.63 6.86 8.32
CA PHE A 29 -6.61 6.06 9.02
C PHE A 29 -5.74 6.88 9.99
N LEU A 30 -5.82 8.20 9.94
CA LEU A 30 -5.17 9.17 10.84
C LEU A 30 -6.09 10.36 11.06
N ALA A 31 -5.95 11.03 12.21
CA ALA A 31 -6.58 12.33 12.42
C ALA A 31 -6.03 13.37 11.41
N PRO A 32 -6.87 14.27 10.86
CA PRO A 32 -6.47 15.24 9.83
C PRO A 32 -5.21 16.04 10.21
N LYS A 33 -5.17 16.56 11.44
CA LYS A 33 -4.01 17.32 11.97
C LYS A 33 -2.71 16.50 11.89
N LYS A 34 -2.77 15.22 12.22
CA LYS A 34 -1.60 14.33 12.20
C LYS A 34 -1.20 13.99 10.76
N TYR A 35 -2.18 13.78 9.88
CA TYR A 35 -1.95 13.56 8.45
C TYR A 35 -1.16 14.72 7.83
N TYR A 36 -1.65 15.93 7.95
CA TYR A 36 -0.98 17.12 7.40
C TYR A 36 0.35 17.42 8.06
N ARG A 37 0.53 17.11 9.35
CA ARG A 37 1.82 17.24 10.02
C ARG A 37 2.91 16.36 9.38
N TYR A 38 2.57 15.15 8.94
CA TYR A 38 3.52 14.28 8.25
C TYR A 38 3.86 14.74 6.83
N LEU A 39 3.09 15.64 6.25
CA LEU A 39 3.31 16.18 4.91
C LEU A 39 3.99 17.55 4.91
N LYS A 40 4.40 18.08 6.05
CA LYS A 40 5.01 19.43 6.16
C LYS A 40 6.20 19.67 5.23
N HIS A 41 6.95 18.62 4.93
CA HIS A 41 8.14 18.69 4.08
C HIS A 41 7.84 18.42 2.59
N LYS A 42 6.57 18.27 2.22
CA LYS A 42 6.20 18.02 0.83
C LYS A 42 5.86 19.33 0.13
N THR A 43 6.41 19.49 -1.08
CA THR A 43 6.15 20.66 -1.94
C THR A 43 4.69 20.72 -2.38
N ILE A 44 4.12 19.54 -2.71
CA ILE A 44 2.71 19.43 -3.16
C ILE A 44 1.94 18.59 -2.15
N VAL A 45 0.89 19.18 -1.59
CA VAL A 45 0.00 18.53 -0.62
C VAL A 45 -1.45 18.75 -1.05
N VAL A 46 -2.18 17.65 -1.23
CA VAL A 46 -3.61 17.72 -1.50
C VAL A 46 -4.33 18.25 -0.28
N ARG A 47 -5.03 19.38 -0.44
CA ARG A 47 -5.77 20.08 0.61
C ARG A 47 -7.28 19.83 0.50
N HIS A 48 -8.00 20.27 1.51
CA HIS A 48 -9.47 20.18 1.56
C HIS A 48 -9.98 18.76 1.40
N LEU A 49 -9.39 17.85 2.18
CA LEU A 49 -9.81 16.45 2.24
C LEU A 49 -10.88 16.26 3.30
N GLU A 50 -11.92 15.52 2.95
CA GLU A 50 -12.86 14.95 3.91
C GLU A 50 -12.32 13.63 4.43
N PHE A 51 -12.07 13.55 5.74
CA PHE A 51 -11.64 12.33 6.41
C PHE A 51 -12.88 11.61 6.94
N LYS A 52 -13.23 10.50 6.31
CA LYS A 52 -14.40 9.70 6.71
C LYS A 52 -13.96 8.30 7.10
N LYS A 53 -14.49 7.82 8.21
CA LYS A 53 -14.32 6.43 8.65
C LYS A 53 -15.53 5.63 8.20
N GLU A 54 -15.28 4.48 7.59
CA GLU A 54 -16.34 3.56 7.15
C GLU A 54 -17.40 4.23 6.23
N ASP A 55 -16.94 5.14 5.36
CA ASP A 55 -17.81 5.78 4.38
C ASP A 55 -18.34 4.74 3.37
N MET A 56 -19.67 4.66 3.29
CA MET A 56 -20.42 3.77 2.40
C MET A 56 -20.93 4.50 1.16
N SER A 57 -20.45 5.70 0.87
CA SER A 57 -20.80 6.38 -0.37
C SER A 57 -20.41 5.55 -1.60
N PRO A 58 -21.18 5.59 -2.69
CA PRO A 58 -20.87 4.81 -3.91
C PRO A 58 -19.45 5.05 -4.41
N ALA A 59 -18.96 6.29 -4.37
CA ALA A 59 -17.61 6.64 -4.78
C ALA A 59 -16.54 5.94 -3.93
N MET A 60 -16.69 5.91 -2.61
CA MET A 60 -15.76 5.22 -1.71
C MET A 60 -15.85 3.71 -1.85
N MET A 61 -17.04 3.16 -2.05
CA MET A 61 -17.22 1.72 -2.31
C MET A 61 -16.54 1.32 -3.62
N CYS A 62 -16.73 2.05 -4.70
CA CYS A 62 -16.04 1.83 -5.97
C CYS A 62 -14.52 1.92 -5.81
N ALA A 63 -14.02 2.94 -5.12
CA ALA A 63 -12.59 3.09 -4.86
C ALA A 63 -12.00 1.91 -4.08
N LYS A 64 -12.70 1.39 -3.08
CA LYS A 64 -12.30 0.19 -2.33
C LYS A 64 -12.23 -1.04 -3.23
N ILE A 65 -13.27 -1.29 -4.04
CA ILE A 65 -13.32 -2.43 -4.95
C ILE A 65 -12.19 -2.35 -5.99
N LEU A 66 -12.02 -1.20 -6.64
CA LEU A 66 -10.99 -1.00 -7.66
C LEU A 66 -9.58 -1.15 -7.08
N SER A 67 -9.31 -0.58 -5.92
CA SER A 67 -8.00 -0.69 -5.28
C SER A 67 -7.70 -2.11 -4.82
N GLN A 68 -8.69 -2.84 -4.31
CA GLN A 68 -8.54 -4.23 -3.94
C GLN A 68 -8.31 -5.13 -5.15
N TYR A 69 -9.07 -4.92 -6.22
CA TYR A 69 -8.88 -5.65 -7.48
C TYR A 69 -7.47 -5.44 -8.04
N ALA A 70 -7.04 -4.19 -8.17
CA ALA A 70 -5.70 -3.86 -8.63
C ALA A 70 -4.61 -4.50 -7.76
N TYR A 71 -4.76 -4.43 -6.42
CA TYR A 71 -3.84 -5.09 -5.51
C TYR A 71 -3.75 -6.60 -5.76
N LEU A 72 -4.88 -7.28 -5.93
CA LEU A 72 -4.91 -8.72 -6.18
C LEU A 72 -4.25 -9.08 -7.52
N GLN A 73 -4.48 -8.29 -8.57
CA GLN A 73 -3.83 -8.49 -9.88
C GLN A 73 -2.31 -8.32 -9.78
N TYR A 74 -1.83 -7.24 -9.17
CA TYR A 74 -0.39 -7.03 -8.97
C TYR A 74 0.23 -8.12 -8.11
N TYR A 75 -0.48 -8.57 -7.08
CA TYR A 75 -0.02 -9.63 -6.21
C TYR A 75 0.12 -10.96 -6.96
N GLN A 76 -0.88 -11.32 -7.77
CA GLN A 76 -0.84 -12.53 -8.60
C GLN A 76 0.30 -12.46 -9.61
N ASN A 77 0.42 -11.35 -10.36
CA ASN A 77 1.51 -11.16 -11.31
C ASN A 77 2.90 -11.28 -10.65
N MET A 78 3.04 -10.77 -9.42
CA MET A 78 4.27 -10.93 -8.65
C MET A 78 4.53 -12.41 -8.30
N CYS A 79 3.52 -13.13 -7.84
CA CYS A 79 3.63 -14.57 -7.55
C CYS A 79 4.02 -15.36 -8.81
N ASP A 80 3.38 -15.08 -9.93
CA ASP A 80 3.64 -15.74 -11.21
C ASP A 80 5.08 -15.46 -11.70
N SER A 81 5.54 -14.23 -11.61
CA SER A 81 6.90 -13.84 -12.01
C SER A 81 7.99 -14.45 -11.14
N LEU A 82 7.67 -14.78 -9.89
CA LEU A 82 8.57 -15.43 -8.95
C LEU A 82 8.41 -16.95 -8.94
N GLU A 83 7.43 -17.48 -9.65
CA GLU A 83 7.08 -18.92 -9.67
C GLU A 83 6.88 -19.48 -8.24
N ILE A 84 6.30 -18.68 -7.36
CA ILE A 84 6.04 -19.02 -5.96
C ILE A 84 4.68 -18.45 -5.56
N THR A 85 3.86 -19.27 -4.90
CA THR A 85 2.66 -18.78 -4.22
C THR A 85 3.04 -18.15 -2.89
N LEU A 86 2.93 -16.83 -2.79
CA LEU A 86 3.20 -16.11 -1.55
C LEU A 86 1.93 -16.06 -0.69
N PRO A 87 1.98 -16.46 0.59
CA PRO A 87 0.85 -16.28 1.49
C PRO A 87 0.68 -14.78 1.82
N ARG A 88 -0.56 -14.31 1.83
CA ARG A 88 -0.87 -12.94 2.27
C ARG A 88 -0.96 -12.88 3.78
N GLY A 89 -0.46 -11.80 4.35
CA GLY A 89 -0.56 -11.53 5.77
C GLY A 89 0.71 -11.79 6.56
N PHE A 90 0.56 -11.70 7.88
CA PHE A 90 1.63 -11.85 8.84
C PHE A 90 1.47 -13.21 9.55
N ASN A 91 2.11 -14.24 9.02
CA ASN A 91 2.05 -15.60 9.57
C ASN A 91 3.34 -16.38 9.27
N ILE A 92 3.45 -17.56 9.85
CA ILE A 92 4.62 -18.43 9.68
C ILE A 92 4.81 -18.88 8.22
N LEU A 93 3.72 -19.09 7.48
CA LEU A 93 3.78 -19.49 6.07
C LEU A 93 4.42 -18.38 5.21
N ALA A 94 4.21 -17.11 5.58
CA ALA A 94 4.87 -15.98 4.91
C ALA A 94 6.38 -15.99 5.17
N ASN A 95 6.82 -16.37 6.37
CA ASN A 95 8.24 -16.51 6.68
C ASN A 95 8.88 -17.68 5.89
N ASP A 96 8.21 -18.81 5.83
CA ASP A 96 8.71 -19.98 5.10
C ASP A 96 8.82 -19.69 3.59
N ALA A 97 7.80 -19.04 3.01
CA ALA A 97 7.85 -18.59 1.62
C ALA A 97 8.97 -17.55 1.39
N GLY A 98 9.21 -16.66 2.36
CA GLY A 98 10.32 -15.71 2.32
C GLY A 98 11.68 -16.39 2.34
N CYS A 99 11.86 -17.41 3.17
CA CYS A 99 13.08 -18.21 3.19
C CYS A 99 13.33 -18.93 1.83
N LEU A 100 12.27 -19.46 1.21
CA LEU A 100 12.36 -20.08 -0.12
C LEU A 100 12.76 -19.06 -1.19
N LEU A 101 12.19 -17.83 -1.13
CA LEU A 101 12.58 -16.75 -2.04
C LEU A 101 14.06 -16.38 -1.91
N VAL A 102 14.55 -16.23 -0.67
CA VAL A 102 15.96 -15.91 -0.45
C VAL A 102 16.86 -17.00 -0.98
N LYS A 103 16.53 -18.28 -0.78
CA LYS A 103 17.28 -19.40 -1.34
C LYS A 103 17.30 -19.41 -2.87
N LYS A 104 16.20 -19.00 -3.52
CA LYS A 104 16.08 -19.02 -5.00
C LYS A 104 16.71 -17.78 -5.65
N TYR A 105 16.56 -16.61 -5.06
CA TYR A 105 16.87 -15.32 -5.69
C TYR A 105 17.86 -14.44 -4.91
N GLY A 106 18.34 -14.88 -3.74
CA GLY A 106 19.19 -14.08 -2.85
C GLY A 106 18.41 -13.13 -1.94
N GLN A 107 19.10 -12.52 -0.97
CA GLN A 107 18.47 -11.68 0.06
C GLN A 107 17.80 -10.41 -0.48
N ASP A 108 18.34 -9.83 -1.54
CA ASP A 108 17.84 -8.56 -2.13
C ASP A 108 16.39 -8.66 -2.64
N ILE A 109 15.90 -9.88 -2.90
CA ILE A 109 14.51 -10.08 -3.30
C ILE A 109 13.52 -9.64 -2.23
N LEU A 110 13.87 -9.79 -0.95
CA LEU A 110 12.99 -9.44 0.16
C LEU A 110 12.63 -7.95 0.18
N GLU A 111 13.55 -7.07 -0.16
CA GLU A 111 13.28 -5.64 -0.22
C GLU A 111 12.28 -5.28 -1.32
N LYS A 112 12.25 -6.05 -2.39
CA LYS A 112 11.36 -5.84 -3.54
C LYS A 112 9.94 -6.36 -3.30
N VAL A 113 9.79 -7.45 -2.54
CA VAL A 113 8.50 -8.15 -2.39
C VAL A 113 7.88 -8.04 -1.01
N SER A 114 8.60 -7.52 -0.02
CA SER A 114 8.12 -7.45 1.36
C SER A 114 8.09 -6.03 1.92
N LYS A 115 7.34 -5.86 3.00
CA LYS A 115 7.38 -4.64 3.80
C LYS A 115 8.50 -4.75 4.83
N THR A 116 9.64 -4.17 4.56
CA THR A 116 10.87 -4.25 5.38
C THR A 116 10.70 -3.79 6.84
N ASN A 117 9.65 -3.02 7.13
CA ASN A 117 9.30 -2.58 8.48
C ASN A 117 8.45 -3.58 9.29
N PHE A 118 8.08 -4.72 8.69
CA PHE A 118 7.35 -5.78 9.39
C PHE A 118 8.32 -6.79 10.05
N PRO A 119 7.95 -7.37 11.20
CA PRO A 119 8.80 -8.33 11.90
C PRO A 119 9.21 -9.55 11.07
N ASN A 120 8.35 -10.00 10.15
CA ASN A 120 8.68 -11.10 9.23
C ASN A 120 9.98 -10.88 8.48
N TYR A 121 10.26 -9.63 8.04
CA TYR A 121 11.48 -9.32 7.31
C TYR A 121 12.73 -9.72 8.10
N LYS A 122 12.81 -9.30 9.37
CA LYS A 122 13.92 -9.66 10.26
C LYS A 122 13.96 -11.16 10.55
N GLN A 123 12.80 -11.76 10.84
CA GLN A 123 12.69 -13.19 11.14
C GLN A 123 13.15 -14.08 9.96
N ILE A 124 12.90 -13.65 8.73
CA ILE A 124 13.39 -14.36 7.54
C ILE A 124 14.92 -14.24 7.45
N LEU A 125 15.47 -13.02 7.61
CA LEU A 125 16.91 -12.81 7.57
C LEU A 125 17.69 -13.57 8.65
N GLU A 126 17.08 -13.80 9.81
CA GLU A 126 17.67 -14.60 10.90
C GLU A 126 17.63 -16.11 10.66
N ARG A 127 16.82 -16.57 9.68
CA ARG A 127 16.65 -18.00 9.34
C ARG A 127 17.46 -18.46 8.12
N VAL A 128 17.96 -17.53 7.34
CA VAL A 128 18.71 -17.77 6.09
C VAL A 128 20.12 -17.22 6.19
#